data_e556f9ea37f195cdc27b41111d05f78c
#
_entry.id   e556f9ea37f195cdc27b41111d05f78c
#
_cell.length_a   1.000
_cell.length_b   1.000
_cell.length_c   1.000
_cell.angle_alpha   90.00
_cell.angle_beta   90.00
_cell.angle_gamma   90.00
#
_symmetry.space_group_name_H-M   'P 1'
#
loop_
_entity.id
_entity.type
_entity.pdbx_description
1 polymer ?
#
loop_
_entity_poly.entity_id
_entity_poly.type
_entity_poly.pdbx_seq_one_letter_code
_entity_poly.pdbx_strand_id
1 'polypeptide(L)'
;MKPTVICHMMSSVDGRLHPERYTQPFYSVDDKFYLNSYFQIGSRLKAQAILIGRTTYQGHFSPKTYDQTGGTPVSEFSPFKAGCPSGHYSIVLDAKGKIMHEASEPWGTSAMVILGEGVTEEYLVHLRTVGVSYLFAGKDGRDMKKAFETLHDVFGIERILLEGGATVNGIFLKAGLIDELSLTVYPGIDGLKGVPTIFEYEGMEDERPADGQRLELLSATIEEGGLVWLRYRFHHAIDNK
;
A
#
# COMPACT_ATOMS: atom_id res chain seq x y z
N MET A 1 -11.23 -15.33 6.71
CA MET A 1 -10.54 -14.35 7.62
C MET A 1 -9.95 -13.23 6.79
N LYS A 2 -9.50 -12.11 7.39
CA LYS A 2 -8.79 -11.05 6.65
C LYS A 2 -7.33 -10.97 7.10
N PRO A 3 -6.39 -10.55 6.24
CA PRO A 3 -5.03 -10.22 6.66
C PRO A 3 -5.01 -9.08 7.68
N THR A 4 -4.01 -9.07 8.56
CA THR A 4 -3.66 -7.89 9.36
C THR A 4 -3.05 -6.83 8.47
N VAL A 5 -3.57 -5.61 8.49
CA VAL A 5 -3.08 -4.47 7.71
C VAL A 5 -2.29 -3.52 8.58
N ILE A 6 -1.00 -3.39 8.30
CA ILE A 6 -0.11 -2.44 8.96
C ILE A 6 0.20 -1.31 7.99
N CYS A 7 -0.29 -0.11 8.25
CA CYS A 7 0.11 1.08 7.48
C CYS A 7 1.54 1.43 7.88
N HIS A 8 2.52 1.14 6.98
CA HIS A 8 3.94 1.41 7.21
C HIS A 8 4.38 2.57 6.34
N MET A 9 4.78 3.67 6.99
CA MET A 9 5.11 4.91 6.30
C MET A 9 6.33 5.59 6.91
N MET A 10 7.00 6.42 6.10
CA MET A 10 7.97 7.40 6.58
C MET A 10 7.47 8.80 6.27
N SER A 11 7.60 9.72 7.22
CA SER A 11 7.28 11.14 7.03
C SER A 11 8.34 12.05 7.64
N SER A 12 8.35 13.32 7.23
CA SER A 12 9.05 14.37 7.97
C SER A 12 8.44 14.59 9.36
N VAL A 13 9.10 15.38 10.21
CA VAL A 13 8.60 15.77 11.54
C VAL A 13 7.24 16.48 11.47
N ASP A 14 6.98 17.22 10.38
CA ASP A 14 5.71 17.89 10.10
C ASP A 14 4.74 17.04 9.25
N GLY A 15 5.00 15.71 9.12
CA GLY A 15 4.09 14.71 8.55
C GLY A 15 4.02 14.66 7.03
N ARG A 16 4.98 15.20 6.29
CA ARG A 16 4.99 15.24 4.82
C ARG A 16 5.64 14.02 4.19
N LEU A 17 5.32 13.74 2.91
CA LEU A 17 5.73 12.51 2.21
C LEU A 17 6.78 12.70 1.10
N HIS A 18 7.30 13.89 0.86
CA HIS A 18 8.28 14.14 -0.20
C HIS A 18 9.71 14.27 0.35
N PRO A 19 10.47 13.16 0.53
CA PRO A 19 11.80 13.17 1.17
C PRO A 19 12.80 14.11 0.50
N GLU A 20 12.71 14.28 -0.82
CA GLU A 20 13.56 15.17 -1.61
C GLU A 20 13.43 16.65 -1.23
N ARG A 21 12.41 16.99 -0.43
CA ARG A 21 12.10 18.35 0.02
C ARG A 21 12.49 18.61 1.46
N TYR A 22 12.84 17.54 2.22
CA TYR A 22 13.10 17.68 3.66
C TYR A 22 14.40 18.45 3.93
N THR A 23 14.45 19.15 5.07
CA THR A 23 15.72 19.67 5.57
C THR A 23 16.71 18.53 5.78
N GLN A 24 18.00 18.82 5.58
CA GLN A 24 19.04 17.82 5.85
C GLN A 24 19.06 17.45 7.33
N PRO A 25 19.28 16.18 7.67
CA PRO A 25 19.39 15.75 9.06
C PRO A 25 20.67 16.27 9.70
N PHE A 26 20.67 16.39 11.01
CA PHE A 26 21.86 16.78 11.77
C PHE A 26 22.99 15.74 11.66
N TYR A 27 22.61 14.45 11.63
CA TYR A 27 23.58 13.35 11.54
C TYR A 27 24.05 13.16 10.11
N SER A 28 25.36 13.17 9.89
CA SER A 28 25.97 12.86 8.59
C SER A 28 25.88 11.36 8.33
N VAL A 29 24.96 10.95 7.45
CA VAL A 29 24.75 9.57 7.03
C VAL A 29 24.70 9.51 5.50
N ASP A 30 24.89 8.30 4.94
CA ASP A 30 24.73 8.04 3.50
C ASP A 30 23.31 8.39 3.02
N ASP A 31 23.20 8.90 1.78
CA ASP A 31 21.91 9.32 1.20
C ASP A 31 20.85 8.21 1.18
N LYS A 32 21.28 6.96 1.15
CA LYS A 32 20.39 5.78 1.17
C LYS A 32 20.10 5.28 2.57
N PHE A 33 20.75 5.81 3.60
CA PHE A 33 20.65 5.32 4.98
C PHE A 33 19.19 5.27 5.45
N TYR A 34 18.45 6.35 5.29
CA TYR A 34 17.08 6.45 5.78
C TYR A 34 16.12 5.53 5.03
N LEU A 35 16.30 5.40 3.72
CA LEU A 35 15.51 4.47 2.92
C LEU A 35 15.81 3.01 3.30
N ASN A 36 17.08 2.68 3.49
CA ASN A 36 17.47 1.35 3.95
C ASN A 36 16.93 1.05 5.36
N SER A 37 16.97 2.04 6.26
CA SER A 37 16.41 1.91 7.61
C SER A 37 14.89 1.69 7.56
N TYR A 38 14.17 2.40 6.69
CA TYR A 38 12.74 2.19 6.45
C TYR A 38 12.44 0.73 6.05
N PHE A 39 13.14 0.19 5.06
CA PHE A 39 12.95 -1.20 4.64
C PHE A 39 13.36 -2.21 5.72
N GLN A 40 14.43 -1.95 6.48
CA GLN A 40 14.83 -2.79 7.60
C GLN A 40 13.76 -2.82 8.70
N ILE A 41 13.17 -1.68 9.02
CA ILE A 41 12.05 -1.57 9.97
C ILE A 41 10.84 -2.33 9.44
N GLY A 42 10.50 -2.15 8.15
CA GLY A 42 9.42 -2.88 7.49
C GLY A 42 9.61 -4.40 7.60
N SER A 43 10.83 -4.90 7.40
CA SER A 43 11.13 -6.34 7.50
C SER A 43 10.89 -6.91 8.91
N ARG A 44 11.06 -6.12 9.98
CA ARG A 44 10.75 -6.52 11.36
C ARG A 44 9.25 -6.79 11.57
N LEU A 45 8.38 -6.26 10.72
CA LEU A 45 6.92 -6.44 10.78
C LEU A 45 6.45 -7.78 10.18
N LYS A 46 7.34 -8.53 9.50
CA LYS A 46 7.14 -9.89 9.00
C LYS A 46 5.86 -10.04 8.13
N ALA A 47 5.63 -9.11 7.21
CA ALA A 47 4.53 -9.19 6.27
C ALA A 47 4.89 -10.03 5.05
N GLN A 48 3.90 -10.73 4.49
CA GLN A 48 4.06 -11.50 3.26
C GLN A 48 3.81 -10.66 2.01
N ALA A 49 3.24 -9.45 2.17
CA ALA A 49 2.96 -8.58 1.05
C ALA A 49 3.11 -7.10 1.42
N ILE A 50 3.52 -6.31 0.43
CA ILE A 50 3.33 -4.86 0.42
C ILE A 50 2.14 -4.52 -0.47
N LEU A 51 1.36 -3.49 -0.12
CA LEU A 51 0.24 -2.99 -0.90
C LEU A 51 0.40 -1.50 -1.13
N ILE A 52 0.43 -1.12 -2.40
CA ILE A 52 0.59 0.26 -2.83
C ILE A 52 -0.44 0.66 -3.88
N GLY A 53 -0.66 1.95 -4.04
CA GLY A 53 -1.52 2.50 -5.08
C GLY A 53 -0.84 2.52 -6.46
N ARG A 54 -1.67 2.56 -7.51
CA ARG A 54 -1.22 2.59 -8.90
C ARG A 54 -0.18 3.68 -9.19
N THR A 55 -0.41 4.90 -8.75
CA THR A 55 0.50 6.03 -9.03
C THR A 55 1.88 5.81 -8.43
N THR A 56 1.93 5.31 -7.19
CA THR A 56 3.18 4.94 -6.52
C THR A 56 3.88 3.80 -7.27
N TYR A 57 3.14 2.76 -7.65
CA TYR A 57 3.69 1.64 -8.42
C TYR A 57 4.27 2.11 -9.77
N GLN A 58 3.54 2.94 -10.51
CA GLN A 58 4.01 3.44 -11.80
C GLN A 58 5.26 4.31 -11.68
N GLY A 59 5.38 5.11 -10.64
CA GLY A 59 6.57 5.93 -10.39
C GLY A 59 7.84 5.11 -10.13
N HIS A 60 7.70 3.92 -9.59
CA HIS A 60 8.85 3.09 -9.20
C HIS A 60 9.15 1.92 -10.14
N PHE A 61 8.13 1.32 -10.79
CA PHE A 61 8.29 0.04 -11.51
C PHE A 61 7.93 0.09 -12.99
N SER A 62 6.84 0.73 -13.36
CA SER A 62 6.35 0.71 -14.74
C SER A 62 5.59 1.98 -15.07
N PRO A 63 6.24 2.96 -15.73
CA PRO A 63 5.56 4.19 -16.14
C PRO A 63 4.57 3.96 -17.31
N LYS A 64 4.62 2.80 -17.96
CA LYS A 64 3.82 2.50 -19.13
C LYS A 64 2.37 2.17 -18.75
N THR A 65 1.46 2.60 -19.61
CA THR A 65 0.03 2.35 -19.47
C THR A 65 -0.42 1.29 -20.47
N TYR A 66 -1.23 0.35 -20.03
CA TYR A 66 -1.91 -0.62 -20.88
C TYR A 66 -3.18 0.01 -21.46
N ASP A 67 -3.33 -0.07 -22.79
CA ASP A 67 -4.54 0.39 -23.48
C ASP A 67 -5.53 -0.77 -23.61
N GLN A 68 -6.74 -0.60 -23.09
CA GLN A 68 -7.83 -1.57 -23.14
C GLN A 68 -8.93 -1.17 -24.14
N THR A 69 -8.70 -0.17 -24.99
CA THR A 69 -9.68 0.35 -25.93
C THR A 69 -10.12 -0.74 -26.92
N GLY A 70 -11.43 -0.99 -27.01
CA GLY A 70 -12.00 -1.99 -27.91
C GLY A 70 -11.81 -3.45 -27.48
N GLY A 71 -11.29 -3.68 -26.28
CA GLY A 71 -11.13 -5.03 -25.75
C GLY A 71 -12.44 -5.69 -25.33
N THR A 72 -12.41 -7.00 -25.15
CA THR A 72 -13.54 -7.84 -24.76
C THR A 72 -13.80 -7.73 -23.26
N PRO A 73 -15.03 -7.40 -22.80
CA PRO A 73 -15.34 -7.39 -21.37
C PRO A 73 -15.14 -8.77 -20.73
N VAL A 74 -14.58 -8.80 -19.53
CA VAL A 74 -14.45 -10.02 -18.73
C VAL A 74 -15.83 -10.51 -18.31
N SER A 75 -16.05 -11.82 -18.39
CA SER A 75 -17.30 -12.48 -18.01
C SER A 75 -17.17 -13.35 -16.74
N GLU A 76 -15.95 -13.73 -16.37
CA GLU A 76 -15.66 -14.55 -15.18
C GLU A 76 -14.60 -13.88 -14.30
N PHE A 77 -14.92 -13.64 -13.05
CA PHE A 77 -14.11 -12.86 -12.10
C PHE A 77 -13.36 -13.75 -11.08
N SER A 78 -12.77 -14.82 -11.58
CA SER A 78 -11.96 -15.72 -10.76
C SER A 78 -10.55 -15.17 -10.56
N PRO A 79 -9.95 -15.31 -9.35
CA PRO A 79 -8.57 -14.92 -9.13
C PRO A 79 -7.61 -15.83 -9.91
N PHE A 80 -6.48 -15.28 -10.32
CA PHE A 80 -5.38 -16.04 -10.92
C PHE A 80 -4.15 -15.95 -10.02
N LYS A 81 -3.63 -17.12 -9.61
CA LYS A 81 -2.43 -17.25 -8.80
C LYS A 81 -1.28 -17.74 -9.66
N ALA A 82 -0.36 -16.85 -9.98
CA ALA A 82 0.94 -17.18 -10.57
C ALA A 82 1.88 -17.76 -9.52
N GLY A 83 3.05 -18.24 -9.94
CA GLY A 83 4.12 -18.63 -9.02
C GLY A 83 4.56 -17.48 -8.12
N CYS A 84 5.00 -17.79 -6.91
CA CYS A 84 5.56 -16.83 -5.96
C CYS A 84 6.90 -17.34 -5.40
N PRO A 85 7.98 -17.29 -6.21
CA PRO A 85 9.28 -17.85 -5.82
C PRO A 85 9.86 -17.20 -4.56
N SER A 86 9.68 -15.90 -4.39
CA SER A 86 10.16 -15.15 -3.23
C SER A 86 9.39 -15.42 -1.94
N GLY A 87 8.17 -15.96 -2.03
CA GLY A 87 7.23 -16.05 -0.91
C GLY A 87 6.62 -14.71 -0.49
N HIS A 88 6.91 -13.62 -1.23
CA HIS A 88 6.44 -12.26 -0.94
C HIS A 88 5.77 -11.63 -2.17
N TYR A 89 4.74 -10.85 -1.93
CA TYR A 89 3.99 -10.17 -2.99
C TYR A 89 4.14 -8.64 -2.96
N SER A 90 4.27 -8.04 -4.15
CA SER A 90 4.03 -6.62 -4.38
C SER A 90 2.63 -6.45 -4.97
N ILE A 91 1.68 -6.02 -4.15
CA ILE A 91 0.28 -5.86 -4.52
C ILE A 91 0.04 -4.41 -4.93
N VAL A 92 -0.58 -4.22 -6.11
CA VAL A 92 -0.97 -2.89 -6.56
C VAL A 92 -2.49 -2.78 -6.70
N LEU A 93 -3.05 -1.66 -6.20
CA LEU A 93 -4.44 -1.29 -6.45
C LEU A 93 -4.53 -0.61 -7.82
N ASP A 94 -4.97 -1.34 -8.82
CA ASP A 94 -5.20 -0.84 -10.19
C ASP A 94 -6.57 -1.28 -10.71
N ALA A 95 -7.63 -0.77 -10.10
CA ALA A 95 -9.01 -1.15 -10.39
C ALA A 95 -9.39 -1.09 -11.88
N LYS A 96 -8.70 -0.28 -12.66
CA LYS A 96 -8.97 -0.09 -14.10
C LYS A 96 -7.98 -0.83 -15.01
N GLY A 97 -7.02 -1.59 -14.44
CA GLY A 97 -6.04 -2.33 -15.24
C GLY A 97 -5.20 -1.44 -16.16
N LYS A 98 -4.70 -0.33 -15.65
CA LYS A 98 -3.96 0.66 -16.46
C LYS A 98 -2.46 0.41 -16.52
N ILE A 99 -1.92 -0.43 -15.64
CA ILE A 99 -0.48 -0.68 -15.60
C ILE A 99 -0.10 -1.69 -16.68
N MET A 100 0.89 -1.34 -17.50
CA MET A 100 1.57 -2.29 -18.37
C MET A 100 2.63 -3.02 -17.54
N HIS A 101 2.32 -4.22 -17.07
CA HIS A 101 3.30 -5.04 -16.36
C HIS A 101 4.29 -5.66 -17.34
N GLU A 102 5.58 -5.45 -17.13
CA GLU A 102 6.66 -5.98 -17.98
C GLU A 102 7.46 -7.10 -17.31
N ALA A 103 7.28 -7.28 -16.00
CA ALA A 103 7.93 -8.32 -15.20
C ALA A 103 6.99 -8.86 -14.12
N SER A 104 7.17 -10.13 -13.79
CA SER A 104 6.44 -10.81 -12.71
C SER A 104 7.02 -10.54 -11.32
N GLU A 105 8.26 -10.10 -11.23
CA GLU A 105 8.99 -9.93 -9.97
C GLU A 105 9.67 -8.55 -9.85
N PRO A 106 8.90 -7.46 -9.73
CA PRO A 106 9.47 -6.15 -9.41
C PRO A 106 10.13 -6.22 -8.02
N TRP A 107 11.38 -5.71 -7.91
CA TRP A 107 12.17 -5.76 -6.67
C TRP A 107 12.37 -7.16 -6.05
N GLY A 108 12.32 -8.23 -6.87
CA GLY A 108 12.45 -9.59 -6.39
C GLY A 108 11.27 -10.12 -5.57
N THR A 109 10.10 -9.45 -5.66
CA THR A 109 8.83 -9.88 -5.07
C THR A 109 7.81 -10.15 -6.17
N SER A 110 6.91 -11.10 -5.98
CA SER A 110 5.96 -11.48 -7.02
C SER A 110 4.83 -10.46 -7.17
N ALA A 111 4.64 -9.96 -8.38
CA ALA A 111 3.62 -8.96 -8.69
C ALA A 111 2.20 -9.51 -8.56
N MET A 112 1.31 -8.70 -7.99
CA MET A 112 -0.11 -8.98 -7.90
C MET A 112 -0.93 -7.71 -8.12
N VAL A 113 -2.07 -7.83 -8.82
CA VAL A 113 -2.97 -6.69 -9.09
C VAL A 113 -4.34 -6.93 -8.48
N ILE A 114 -4.88 -5.92 -7.78
CA ILE A 114 -6.28 -5.87 -7.37
C ILE A 114 -7.04 -5.08 -8.40
N LEU A 115 -8.00 -5.73 -9.07
CA LEU A 115 -8.77 -5.24 -10.19
C LEU A 115 -10.23 -4.97 -9.85
N GLY A 116 -10.87 -4.08 -10.59
CA GLY A 116 -12.31 -4.01 -10.75
C GLY A 116 -12.79 -4.90 -11.90
N GLU A 117 -14.09 -5.13 -11.98
CA GLU A 117 -14.71 -6.01 -12.97
C GLU A 117 -14.83 -5.36 -14.37
N GLY A 118 -14.37 -4.13 -14.56
CA GLY A 118 -14.40 -3.40 -15.83
C GLY A 118 -13.15 -3.53 -16.71
N VAL A 119 -12.27 -4.48 -16.42
CA VAL A 119 -11.09 -4.77 -17.25
C VAL A 119 -11.44 -5.69 -18.42
N THR A 120 -10.51 -5.84 -19.37
CA THR A 120 -10.70 -6.66 -20.57
C THR A 120 -10.03 -8.03 -20.47
N GLU A 121 -10.52 -9.02 -21.20
CA GLU A 121 -9.92 -10.36 -21.31
C GLU A 121 -8.47 -10.29 -21.81
N GLU A 122 -8.19 -9.39 -22.76
CA GLU A 122 -6.85 -9.20 -23.30
C GLU A 122 -5.88 -8.74 -22.21
N TYR A 123 -6.33 -7.90 -21.29
CA TYR A 123 -5.52 -7.49 -20.15
C TYR A 123 -5.24 -8.67 -19.19
N LEU A 124 -6.22 -9.51 -18.92
CA LEU A 124 -6.03 -10.71 -18.08
C LEU A 124 -5.10 -11.71 -18.78
N VAL A 125 -5.19 -11.87 -20.11
CA VAL A 125 -4.24 -12.68 -20.88
C VAL A 125 -2.83 -12.12 -20.76
N HIS A 126 -2.67 -10.80 -20.88
CA HIS A 126 -1.37 -10.14 -20.67
C HIS A 126 -0.79 -10.45 -19.30
N LEU A 127 -1.56 -10.23 -18.22
CA LEU A 127 -1.11 -10.51 -16.86
C LEU A 127 -0.68 -11.98 -16.67
N ARG A 128 -1.47 -12.93 -17.19
CA ARG A 128 -1.13 -14.36 -17.16
C ARG A 128 0.15 -14.66 -17.93
N THR A 129 0.34 -14.05 -19.10
CA THR A 129 1.52 -14.24 -19.93
C THR A 129 2.80 -13.75 -19.26
N VAL A 130 2.71 -12.60 -18.57
CA VAL A 130 3.84 -12.04 -17.81
C VAL A 130 4.08 -12.81 -16.50
N GLY A 131 3.08 -13.55 -16.00
CA GLY A 131 3.15 -14.26 -14.72
C GLY A 131 2.79 -13.38 -13.52
N VAL A 132 1.89 -12.41 -13.71
CA VAL A 132 1.37 -11.52 -12.67
C VAL A 132 0.08 -12.09 -12.11
N SER A 133 0.00 -12.25 -10.79
CA SER A 133 -1.22 -12.67 -10.09
C SER A 133 -2.26 -11.57 -10.11
N TYR A 134 -3.54 -11.93 -10.09
CA TYR A 134 -4.61 -10.93 -9.93
C TYR A 134 -5.80 -11.47 -9.15
N LEU A 135 -6.58 -10.54 -8.62
CA LEU A 135 -7.88 -10.79 -8.00
C LEU A 135 -8.82 -9.61 -8.24
N PHE A 136 -10.11 -9.82 -7.99
CA PHE A 136 -11.14 -8.80 -8.20
C PHE A 136 -11.71 -8.30 -6.89
N ALA A 137 -11.83 -6.98 -6.76
CA ALA A 137 -12.42 -6.27 -5.62
C ALA A 137 -13.78 -5.64 -5.99
N GLY A 138 -14.68 -6.43 -6.57
CA GLY A 138 -16.00 -5.99 -7.00
C GLY A 138 -15.98 -5.09 -8.25
N LYS A 139 -17.16 -4.55 -8.58
CA LYS A 139 -17.40 -3.84 -9.84
C LYS A 139 -16.44 -2.67 -10.10
N ASP A 140 -16.16 -1.88 -9.07
CA ASP A 140 -15.31 -0.69 -9.15
C ASP A 140 -13.89 -0.88 -8.58
N GLY A 141 -13.56 -2.10 -8.14
CA GLY A 141 -12.27 -2.42 -7.56
C GLY A 141 -12.06 -1.88 -6.14
N ARG A 142 -13.15 -1.55 -5.41
CA ARG A 142 -13.10 -0.93 -4.08
C ARG A 142 -13.62 -1.82 -2.95
N ASP A 143 -14.15 -3.00 -3.26
CA ASP A 143 -14.55 -3.98 -2.25
C ASP A 143 -13.32 -4.63 -1.61
N MET A 144 -12.66 -3.89 -0.71
CA MET A 144 -11.47 -4.36 -0.02
C MET A 144 -11.76 -5.53 0.92
N LYS A 145 -13.00 -5.69 1.39
CA LYS A 145 -13.38 -6.86 2.19
C LYS A 145 -13.25 -8.12 1.35
N LYS A 146 -13.86 -8.14 0.16
CA LYS A 146 -13.74 -9.25 -0.80
C LYS A 146 -12.29 -9.51 -1.20
N ALA A 147 -11.53 -8.43 -1.48
CA ALA A 147 -10.13 -8.54 -1.82
C ALA A 147 -9.31 -9.21 -0.71
N PHE A 148 -9.49 -8.80 0.54
CA PHE A 148 -8.76 -9.35 1.68
C PHE A 148 -9.14 -10.79 2.01
N GLU A 149 -10.41 -11.16 1.89
CA GLU A 149 -10.85 -12.56 1.99
C GLU A 149 -10.14 -13.40 0.93
N THR A 150 -10.05 -12.93 -0.32
CA THR A 150 -9.33 -13.63 -1.39
C THR A 150 -7.82 -13.70 -1.14
N LEU A 151 -7.20 -12.61 -0.66
CA LEU A 151 -5.77 -12.59 -0.31
C LEU A 151 -5.44 -13.62 0.78
N HIS A 152 -6.32 -13.75 1.77
CA HIS A 152 -6.15 -14.74 2.83
C HIS A 152 -6.41 -16.17 2.31
N ASP A 153 -7.58 -16.42 1.69
CA ASP A 153 -8.08 -17.78 1.43
C ASP A 153 -7.40 -18.42 0.21
N VAL A 154 -7.04 -17.64 -0.82
CA VAL A 154 -6.43 -18.14 -2.06
C VAL A 154 -4.90 -17.99 -2.02
N PHE A 155 -4.40 -16.85 -1.52
CA PHE A 155 -2.98 -16.55 -1.57
C PHE A 155 -2.22 -16.86 -0.27
N GLY A 156 -2.94 -17.11 0.83
CA GLY A 156 -2.36 -17.43 2.14
C GLY A 156 -1.67 -16.24 2.80
N ILE A 157 -2.08 -15.01 2.45
CA ILE A 157 -1.50 -13.79 3.00
C ILE A 157 -2.19 -13.46 4.32
N GLU A 158 -1.44 -13.45 5.41
CA GLU A 158 -1.93 -13.15 6.76
C GLU A 158 -1.60 -11.72 7.22
N ARG A 159 -0.59 -11.09 6.61
CA ARG A 159 -0.13 -9.75 6.99
C ARG A 159 0.35 -8.96 5.78
N ILE A 160 -0.10 -7.71 5.71
CA ILE A 160 0.17 -6.78 4.61
C ILE A 160 0.76 -5.49 5.18
N LEU A 161 1.83 -4.96 4.57
CA LEU A 161 2.25 -3.58 4.74
C LEU A 161 1.52 -2.70 3.72
N LEU A 162 0.71 -1.78 4.20
CA LEU A 162 0.12 -0.72 3.39
C LEU A 162 1.12 0.43 3.31
N GLU A 163 1.73 0.62 2.14
CA GLU A 163 2.79 1.62 1.91
C GLU A 163 2.35 2.75 0.97
N GLY A 164 1.10 3.07 0.99
CA GLY A 164 0.60 4.30 0.38
C GLY A 164 0.26 4.22 -1.12
N GLY A 165 0.24 5.36 -1.93
CA GLY A 165 0.36 6.74 -1.39
C GLY A 165 -0.74 7.22 -0.44
N ALA A 166 -0.64 8.51 -0.12
CA ALA A 166 -1.51 9.19 0.84
C ALA A 166 -3.01 8.93 0.64
N THR A 167 -3.50 8.99 -0.60
CA THR A 167 -4.91 8.77 -0.95
C THR A 167 -5.34 7.33 -0.66
N VAL A 168 -4.51 6.33 -0.97
CA VAL A 168 -4.80 4.93 -0.65
C VAL A 168 -4.88 4.74 0.86
N ASN A 169 -3.92 5.28 1.60
CA ASN A 169 -3.95 5.24 3.06
C ASN A 169 -5.22 5.92 3.62
N GLY A 170 -5.62 7.07 3.05
CA GLY A 170 -6.85 7.78 3.43
C GLY A 170 -8.12 6.95 3.20
N ILE A 171 -8.21 6.24 2.07
CA ILE A 171 -9.33 5.32 1.77
C ILE A 171 -9.38 4.17 2.79
N PHE A 172 -8.23 3.57 3.11
CA PHE A 172 -8.13 2.48 4.10
C PHE A 172 -8.47 2.96 5.51
N LEU A 173 -8.03 4.18 5.87
CA LEU A 173 -8.38 4.82 7.14
C LEU A 173 -9.90 5.02 7.25
N LYS A 174 -10.52 5.63 6.23
CA LYS A 174 -11.98 5.87 6.20
C LYS A 174 -12.79 4.58 6.30
N ALA A 175 -12.30 3.52 5.68
CA ALA A 175 -12.96 2.21 5.70
C ALA A 175 -12.72 1.40 6.99
N GLY A 176 -11.90 1.89 7.94
CA GLY A 176 -11.57 1.17 9.18
C GLY A 176 -10.81 -0.14 8.92
N LEU A 177 -9.95 -0.15 7.89
CA LEU A 177 -9.25 -1.36 7.45
C LEU A 177 -7.82 -1.50 8.00
N ILE A 178 -7.32 -0.46 8.68
CA ILE A 178 -5.96 -0.43 9.23
C ILE A 178 -5.99 -0.99 10.66
N ASP A 179 -5.20 -2.02 10.92
CA ASP A 179 -5.07 -2.65 12.25
C ASP A 179 -3.93 -2.03 13.06
N GLU A 180 -2.80 -1.65 12.40
CA GLU A 180 -1.65 -1.00 13.03
C GLU A 180 -1.10 0.14 12.14
N LEU A 181 -0.55 1.17 12.79
CA LEU A 181 0.32 2.17 12.16
C LEU A 181 1.76 1.92 12.60
N SER A 182 2.66 1.85 11.64
CA SER A 182 4.11 1.83 11.81
C SER A 182 4.67 3.05 11.10
N LEU A 183 4.98 4.09 11.86
CA LEU A 183 5.44 5.37 11.34
C LEU A 183 6.90 5.62 11.69
N THR A 184 7.74 5.76 10.70
CA THR A 184 9.11 6.25 10.83
C THR A 184 9.11 7.77 10.62
N VAL A 185 9.52 8.52 11.63
CA VAL A 185 9.65 9.98 11.53
C VAL A 185 11.10 10.32 11.18
N TYR A 186 11.30 10.84 9.99
CA TYR A 186 12.58 11.33 9.49
C TYR A 186 12.94 12.65 10.19
N PRO A 187 14.18 12.87 10.63
CA PRO A 187 14.60 14.06 11.37
C PRO A 187 14.77 15.30 10.44
N GLY A 188 13.70 15.67 9.75
CA GLY A 188 13.66 16.81 8.84
C GLY A 188 12.26 17.38 8.70
N ILE A 189 12.16 18.56 8.12
CA ILE A 189 10.92 19.33 7.94
C ILE A 189 10.80 19.75 6.47
N ASP A 190 9.58 19.69 5.91
CA ASP A 190 9.23 20.26 4.60
C ASP A 190 8.67 21.68 4.73
N GLY A 191 7.64 21.87 5.55
CA GLY A 191 7.00 23.15 5.86
C GLY A 191 6.05 23.69 4.79
N LEU A 192 5.97 23.11 3.58
CA LEU A 192 5.13 23.66 2.52
C LEU A 192 3.67 23.19 2.64
N LYS A 193 2.73 24.15 2.57
CA LYS A 193 1.30 23.85 2.49
C LYS A 193 0.96 23.09 1.18
N GLY A 194 0.12 22.06 1.29
CA GLY A 194 -0.36 21.28 0.13
C GLY A 194 0.54 20.12 -0.28
N VAL A 195 1.69 19.93 0.36
CA VAL A 195 2.45 18.68 0.23
C VAL A 195 1.69 17.57 0.97
N PRO A 196 1.47 16.38 0.36
CA PRO A 196 0.69 15.31 0.97
C PRO A 196 1.23 14.87 2.33
N THR A 197 0.31 14.50 3.22
CA THR A 197 0.59 13.82 4.49
C THR A 197 0.48 12.30 4.34
N ILE A 198 0.69 11.55 5.42
CA ILE A 198 0.59 10.08 5.37
C ILE A 198 -0.83 9.59 5.11
N PHE A 199 -1.86 10.40 5.35
CA PHE A 199 -3.26 10.12 5.07
C PHE A 199 -3.93 11.32 4.39
N GLU A 200 -4.45 11.11 3.17
CA GLU A 200 -5.24 12.10 2.44
C GLU A 200 -6.53 11.43 1.97
N TYR A 201 -7.67 11.91 2.43
CA TYR A 201 -8.97 11.42 1.99
C TYR A 201 -9.73 12.53 1.26
N GLU A 202 -10.14 12.25 0.03
CA GLU A 202 -10.98 13.14 -0.76
C GLU A 202 -12.45 12.93 -0.37
N GLY A 203 -12.98 13.79 0.49
CA GLY A 203 -14.35 13.77 0.98
C GLY A 203 -14.93 15.16 1.13
N MET A 204 -16.11 15.25 1.75
CA MET A 204 -16.74 16.53 2.07
C MET A 204 -16.01 17.22 3.22
N GLU A 205 -16.11 18.56 3.31
CA GLU A 205 -15.39 19.36 4.31
C GLU A 205 -15.72 18.98 5.77
N ASP A 206 -16.95 18.50 6.01
CA ASP A 206 -17.44 18.07 7.32
C ASP A 206 -17.17 16.58 7.62
N GLU A 207 -16.65 15.79 6.67
CA GLU A 207 -16.32 14.40 6.90
C GLU A 207 -15.12 14.24 7.85
N ARG A 208 -15.21 13.20 8.67
CA ARG A 208 -14.15 12.77 9.60
C ARG A 208 -13.71 11.35 9.26
N PRO A 209 -12.71 11.18 8.40
CA PRO A 209 -12.29 9.85 7.92
C PRO A 209 -11.88 8.88 9.03
N ALA A 210 -11.35 9.38 10.15
CA ALA A 210 -10.91 8.56 11.28
C ALA A 210 -11.97 8.48 12.42
N ASP A 211 -13.20 8.94 12.19
CA ASP A 211 -14.22 8.91 13.24
C ASP A 211 -14.51 7.48 13.72
N GLY A 212 -14.70 7.33 15.04
CA GLY A 212 -14.89 6.02 15.69
C GLY A 212 -13.63 5.18 15.84
N GLN A 213 -12.46 5.69 15.45
CA GLN A 213 -11.17 4.99 15.61
C GLN A 213 -10.35 5.60 16.75
N ARG A 214 -9.62 4.77 17.49
CA ARG A 214 -8.72 5.18 18.57
C ARG A 214 -7.37 4.52 18.39
N LEU A 215 -6.30 5.23 18.75
CA LEU A 215 -4.93 4.75 18.66
C LEU A 215 -4.38 4.43 20.04
N GLU A 216 -3.87 3.21 20.22
CA GLU A 216 -3.09 2.77 21.38
C GLU A 216 -1.62 2.78 21.01
N LEU A 217 -0.79 3.54 21.73
CA LEU A 217 0.65 3.50 21.53
C LEU A 217 1.22 2.15 21.97
N LEU A 218 1.83 1.42 21.02
CA LEU A 218 2.50 0.16 21.29
C LEU A 218 3.98 0.35 21.63
N SER A 219 4.67 1.22 20.87
CA SER A 219 6.09 1.53 21.11
C SER A 219 6.48 2.87 20.46
N ALA A 220 7.49 3.50 21.08
CA ALA A 220 8.20 4.63 20.51
C ALA A 220 9.70 4.37 20.72
N THR A 221 10.46 4.18 19.63
CA THR A 221 11.89 3.86 19.68
C THR A 221 12.69 4.86 18.88
N ILE A 222 13.88 5.20 19.41
CA ILE A 222 14.86 5.99 18.69
C ILE A 222 15.74 5.00 17.94
N GLU A 223 15.76 5.15 16.62
CA GLU A 223 16.61 4.38 15.71
C GLU A 223 17.86 5.21 15.35
N GLU A 224 18.83 4.57 14.73
CA GLU A 224 20.05 5.23 14.28
C GLU A 224 19.74 6.40 13.33
N GLY A 225 20.62 7.41 13.29
CA GLY A 225 20.45 8.61 12.45
C GLY A 225 19.38 9.59 12.93
N GLY A 226 18.83 9.40 14.14
CA GLY A 226 17.79 10.27 14.71
C GLY A 226 16.39 9.98 14.19
N LEU A 227 16.18 8.84 13.50
CA LEU A 227 14.83 8.36 13.19
C LEU A 227 14.06 8.03 14.47
N VAL A 228 12.78 8.31 14.48
CA VAL A 228 11.87 7.85 15.55
C VAL A 228 10.86 6.87 14.93
N TRP A 229 10.84 5.65 15.43
CA TRP A 229 9.86 4.66 15.02
C TRP A 229 8.72 4.56 16.01
N LEU A 230 7.50 4.93 15.58
CA LEU A 230 6.25 4.91 16.32
C LEU A 230 5.40 3.74 15.85
N ARG A 231 4.82 2.98 16.79
CA ARG A 231 3.83 1.97 16.48
C ARG A 231 2.57 2.22 17.28
N TYR A 232 1.42 2.15 16.59
CA TYR A 232 0.11 2.28 17.19
C TYR A 232 -0.79 1.15 16.73
N ARG A 233 -1.66 0.66 17.61
CA ARG A 233 -2.79 -0.21 17.28
C ARG A 233 -4.02 0.64 17.06
N PHE A 234 -4.79 0.32 16.03
CA PHE A 234 -6.13 0.87 15.84
C PHE A 234 -7.16 0.04 16.61
N HIS A 235 -8.01 0.72 17.35
CA HIS A 235 -9.24 0.20 17.94
C HIS A 235 -10.42 0.83 17.24
N HIS A 236 -11.30 0.01 16.69
CA HIS A 236 -12.50 0.46 15.98
C HIS A 236 -13.71 0.44 16.93
N ALA A 237 -14.69 1.34 16.73
CA ALA A 237 -15.86 1.46 17.62
C ALA A 237 -16.69 0.17 17.74
N ILE A 238 -16.52 -0.79 16.81
CA ILE A 238 -17.21 -2.08 16.78
C ILE A 238 -16.56 -3.09 17.76
N ASP A 239 -15.30 -2.88 18.17
CA ASP A 239 -14.57 -3.80 19.05
C ASP A 239 -15.00 -3.73 20.53
N ASN A 240 -15.95 -2.87 20.86
CA ASN A 240 -16.43 -2.64 22.22
C ASN A 240 -17.82 -3.25 22.51
N LYS A 241 -18.24 -4.29 21.75
CA LYS A 241 -19.48 -5.02 22.05
C LYS A 241 -19.23 -6.44 22.46
#